data_91ea6735f318e048ea5410da1f6104ea
#
_entry.id   91ea6735f318e048ea5410da1f6104ea
#
_cell.length_a   1.000
_cell.length_b   1.000
_cell.length_c   1.000
_cell.angle_alpha   90.00
_cell.angle_beta   90.00
_cell.angle_gamma   90.00
#
_symmetry.space_group_name_H-M   'P 1'
#
loop_
_entity.id
_entity.type
_entity.pdbx_description
1 polymer ?
#
loop_
_entity_poly.entity_id
_entity_poly.type
_entity_poly.pdbx_seq_one_letter_code
_entity_poly.pdbx_strand_id
1 'polypeptide(L)'
;MSHSPLFTSPPKSLCILRLSAVGDVCHALAVVQHIQRHWPQTKLTWIVGKTEMGLLSGIEGVELVPYDKKSGWKGVWNLWMFLKNNQFDALLNMQTAFRASIISLGIQAKYKIGFGKKRSREGQWVFVNRRVQDPETPHVLDGFMAFADYLGVPPAEMLSWHLAISDSDREYAKQFIDPTRKNLIISPCSSKAEKDWLVERYAEVANIAHQHNVNVIFCSSPAKRELEMVKKITALCDFQPVDASGKTS
;
A
#
# COMPACT_ATOMS: atom_id res chain seq x y z
N MET A 1 2.52 26.96 12.54
CA MET A 1 1.13 27.49 12.61
C MET A 1 0.24 26.29 12.67
N SER A 2 -0.46 26.03 13.79
CA SER A 2 -1.41 24.95 13.94
C SER A 2 -2.59 25.19 12.99
N HIS A 3 -2.75 24.33 12.02
CA HIS A 3 -3.91 24.37 11.14
C HIS A 3 -5.14 23.96 11.96
N SER A 4 -6.21 24.75 11.94
CA SER A 4 -7.48 24.28 12.52
C SER A 4 -7.92 23.00 11.81
N PRO A 5 -8.33 21.96 12.55
CA PRO A 5 -8.77 20.70 11.96
C PRO A 5 -9.95 20.92 11.02
N LEU A 6 -10.05 20.14 9.96
CA LEU A 6 -11.15 20.24 9.00
C LEU A 6 -12.48 19.83 9.64
N PHE A 7 -12.44 18.83 10.52
CA PHE A 7 -13.59 18.32 11.25
C PHE A 7 -13.34 18.40 12.76
N THR A 8 -14.30 18.92 13.49
CA THR A 8 -14.31 18.96 14.98
C THR A 8 -15.13 17.80 15.55
N SER A 9 -15.84 17.07 14.71
CA SER A 9 -16.60 15.87 15.04
C SER A 9 -16.48 14.85 13.89
N PRO A 10 -16.73 13.55 14.14
CA PRO A 10 -16.60 12.51 13.12
C PRO A 10 -17.41 12.83 11.87
N PRO A 11 -16.80 12.85 10.66
CA PRO A 11 -17.54 12.94 9.40
C PRO A 11 -18.39 11.68 9.20
N LYS A 12 -19.48 11.79 8.46
CA LYS A 12 -20.34 10.62 8.17
C LYS A 12 -19.67 9.63 7.24
N SER A 13 -18.93 10.13 6.24
CA SER A 13 -18.32 9.30 5.23
C SER A 13 -17.03 9.90 4.65
N LEU A 14 -16.03 9.05 4.45
CA LEU A 14 -14.77 9.39 3.80
C LEU A 14 -14.51 8.43 2.63
N CYS A 15 -14.04 8.98 1.52
CA CYS A 15 -13.54 8.20 0.40
C CYS A 15 -12.02 8.29 0.35
N ILE A 16 -11.33 7.18 0.25
CA ILE A 16 -9.88 7.08 0.08
C ILE A 16 -9.59 6.70 -1.37
N LEU A 17 -8.72 7.42 -2.04
CA LEU A 17 -8.24 7.10 -3.39
C LEU A 17 -6.75 6.82 -3.33
N ARG A 18 -6.39 5.52 -3.25
CA ARG A 18 -5.02 5.02 -3.38
C ARG A 18 -5.03 3.70 -4.11
N LEU A 19 -4.59 3.72 -5.38
CA LEU A 19 -4.69 2.59 -6.28
C LEU A 19 -3.48 1.66 -6.20
N SER A 20 -2.29 2.19 -5.90
CA SER A 20 -0.97 1.52 -5.97
C SER A 20 0.15 2.45 -5.49
N ALA A 21 1.44 2.00 -5.29
CA ALA A 21 1.87 0.62 -5.38
C ALA A 21 1.63 -0.10 -4.03
N VAL A 22 1.94 -1.41 -3.96
CA VAL A 22 1.72 -2.24 -2.76
C VAL A 22 2.25 -1.58 -1.48
N GLY A 23 3.51 -1.11 -1.47
CA GLY A 23 4.10 -0.42 -0.31
C GLY A 23 3.35 0.84 0.11
N ASP A 24 2.91 1.64 -0.86
CA ASP A 24 2.11 2.84 -0.57
C ASP A 24 0.71 2.50 -0.08
N VAL A 25 0.11 1.38 -0.54
CA VAL A 25 -1.16 0.88 -0.03
C VAL A 25 -1.00 0.45 1.44
N CYS A 26 0.12 -0.20 1.80
CA CYS A 26 0.44 -0.50 3.20
C CYS A 26 0.54 0.77 4.05
N HIS A 27 1.21 1.81 3.57
CA HIS A 27 1.27 3.09 4.29
C HIS A 27 -0.10 3.75 4.43
N ALA A 28 -0.91 3.74 3.36
CA ALA A 28 -2.28 4.26 3.41
C ALA A 28 -3.15 3.44 4.38
N LEU A 29 -2.95 2.12 4.48
CA LEU A 29 -3.66 1.26 5.42
C LEU A 29 -3.45 1.71 6.87
N ALA A 30 -2.22 2.05 7.26
CA ALA A 30 -1.94 2.56 8.61
C ALA A 30 -2.77 3.82 8.93
N VAL A 31 -2.88 4.73 7.95
CA VAL A 31 -3.67 5.96 8.08
C VAL A 31 -5.16 5.66 8.16
N VAL A 32 -5.67 4.79 7.28
CA VAL A 32 -7.08 4.39 7.25
C VAL A 32 -7.48 3.74 8.58
N GLN A 33 -6.68 2.81 9.09
CA GLN A 33 -6.92 2.17 10.38
C GLN A 33 -6.79 3.15 11.55
N HIS A 34 -5.91 4.14 11.46
CA HIS A 34 -5.81 5.19 12.46
C HIS A 34 -7.07 6.06 12.48
N ILE A 35 -7.56 6.49 11.33
CA ILE A 35 -8.84 7.21 11.20
C ILE A 35 -9.99 6.37 11.74
N GLN A 36 -10.05 5.08 11.38
CA GLN A 36 -11.10 4.15 11.80
C GLN A 36 -11.16 3.98 13.33
N ARG A 37 -9.99 3.83 13.97
CA ARG A 37 -9.93 3.74 15.46
C ARG A 37 -10.41 5.01 16.14
N HIS A 38 -10.09 6.16 15.56
CA HIS A 38 -10.49 7.43 16.13
C HIS A 38 -11.97 7.76 15.87
N TRP A 39 -12.47 7.40 14.68
CA TRP A 39 -13.86 7.63 14.25
C TRP A 39 -14.54 6.33 13.81
N PRO A 40 -14.86 5.41 14.72
CA PRO A 40 -15.38 4.09 14.39
C PRO A 40 -16.75 4.12 13.69
N GLN A 41 -17.48 5.23 13.77
CA GLN A 41 -18.79 5.40 13.13
C GLN A 41 -18.71 5.98 11.71
N THR A 42 -17.54 6.46 11.29
CA THR A 42 -17.33 7.02 9.94
C THR A 42 -17.31 5.91 8.91
N LYS A 43 -18.16 5.99 7.90
CA LYS A 43 -18.13 5.06 6.77
C LYS A 43 -16.90 5.33 5.90
N LEU A 44 -16.07 4.31 5.71
CA LEU A 44 -14.87 4.39 4.91
C LEU A 44 -15.05 3.59 3.61
N THR A 45 -14.88 4.27 2.49
CA THR A 45 -14.85 3.63 1.15
C THR A 45 -13.46 3.83 0.56
N TRP A 46 -12.77 2.77 0.16
CA TRP A 46 -11.42 2.84 -0.39
C TRP A 46 -11.38 2.34 -1.84
N ILE A 47 -11.09 3.24 -2.76
CA ILE A 47 -10.85 2.90 -4.17
C ILE A 47 -9.39 2.46 -4.29
N VAL A 48 -9.19 1.18 -4.58
CA VAL A 48 -7.90 0.49 -4.61
C VAL A 48 -7.69 -0.24 -5.93
N GLY A 49 -6.44 -0.41 -6.36
CA GLY A 49 -6.13 -1.22 -7.54
C GLY A 49 -6.56 -2.68 -7.36
N LYS A 50 -7.08 -3.29 -8.42
CA LYS A 50 -7.56 -4.68 -8.38
C LYS A 50 -6.48 -5.66 -7.89
N THR A 51 -5.22 -5.42 -8.27
CA THR A 51 -4.08 -6.23 -7.82
C THR A 51 -3.80 -6.04 -6.33
N GLU A 52 -3.87 -4.80 -5.86
CA GLU A 52 -3.57 -4.43 -4.49
C GLU A 52 -4.71 -4.77 -3.53
N MET A 53 -5.91 -4.98 -4.05
CA MET A 53 -7.09 -5.31 -3.24
C MET A 53 -6.94 -6.64 -2.47
N GLY A 54 -6.23 -7.62 -3.04
CA GLY A 54 -5.97 -8.89 -2.36
C GLY A 54 -5.29 -8.71 -1.00
N LEU A 55 -4.39 -7.73 -0.88
CA LEU A 55 -3.70 -7.40 0.38
C LEU A 55 -4.66 -6.86 1.46
N LEU A 56 -5.79 -6.28 1.04
CA LEU A 56 -6.76 -5.64 1.93
C LEU A 56 -8.03 -6.47 2.13
N SER A 57 -8.10 -7.68 1.56
CA SER A 57 -9.33 -8.49 1.47
C SER A 57 -9.96 -8.82 2.83
N GLY A 58 -9.20 -8.82 3.90
CA GLY A 58 -9.69 -9.08 5.26
C GLY A 58 -9.83 -7.84 6.14
N ILE A 59 -9.75 -6.62 5.58
CA ILE A 59 -9.94 -5.41 6.38
C ILE A 59 -11.42 -5.21 6.73
N GLU A 60 -11.72 -5.13 8.01
CA GLU A 60 -13.07 -4.90 8.48
C GLU A 60 -13.43 -3.41 8.51
N GLY A 61 -14.71 -3.08 8.31
CA GLY A 61 -15.24 -1.71 8.43
C GLY A 61 -14.83 -0.75 7.31
N VAL A 62 -14.21 -1.24 6.23
CA VAL A 62 -13.84 -0.46 5.04
C VAL A 62 -14.44 -1.10 3.79
N GLU A 63 -15.25 -0.35 3.07
CA GLU A 63 -15.77 -0.77 1.77
C GLU A 63 -14.68 -0.64 0.70
N LEU A 64 -14.21 -1.77 0.16
CA LEU A 64 -13.20 -1.79 -0.90
C LEU A 64 -13.85 -1.73 -2.28
N VAL A 65 -13.44 -0.74 -3.08
CA VAL A 65 -13.92 -0.55 -4.47
C VAL A 65 -12.74 -0.83 -5.42
N PRO A 66 -12.75 -1.97 -6.14
CA PRO A 66 -11.65 -2.32 -7.02
C PRO A 66 -11.63 -1.45 -8.29
N TYR A 67 -10.43 -1.00 -8.67
CA TYR A 67 -10.20 -0.35 -9.94
C TYR A 67 -9.17 -1.12 -10.76
N ASP A 68 -9.57 -1.55 -11.97
CA ASP A 68 -8.66 -2.19 -12.90
C ASP A 68 -7.94 -1.14 -13.76
N LYS A 69 -6.64 -0.99 -13.54
CA LYS A 69 -5.79 -0.04 -14.27
C LYS A 69 -5.71 -0.34 -15.78
N LYS A 70 -6.02 -1.58 -16.19
CA LYS A 70 -6.00 -2.02 -17.60
C LYS A 70 -7.29 -1.66 -18.35
N SER A 71 -8.35 -1.31 -17.62
CA SER A 71 -9.67 -1.02 -18.20
C SER A 71 -9.78 0.34 -18.93
N GLY A 72 -8.73 1.16 -18.92
CA GLY A 72 -8.70 2.46 -19.58
C GLY A 72 -9.85 3.40 -19.16
N TRP A 73 -10.35 4.19 -20.09
CA TRP A 73 -11.45 5.13 -19.85
C TRP A 73 -12.77 4.47 -19.48
N LYS A 74 -13.03 3.27 -20.00
CA LYS A 74 -14.22 2.49 -19.64
C LYS A 74 -14.25 2.17 -18.15
N GLY A 75 -13.08 1.85 -17.57
CA GLY A 75 -12.96 1.61 -16.14
C GLY A 75 -13.22 2.86 -15.30
N VAL A 76 -12.74 4.02 -15.73
CA VAL A 76 -13.03 5.30 -15.07
C VAL A 76 -14.52 5.59 -15.09
N TRP A 77 -15.17 5.46 -16.26
CA TRP A 77 -16.61 5.68 -16.41
C TRP A 77 -17.43 4.72 -15.53
N ASN A 78 -17.11 3.43 -15.54
CA ASN A 78 -17.80 2.44 -14.73
C ASN A 78 -17.68 2.76 -13.23
N LEU A 79 -16.50 3.19 -12.78
CA LEU A 79 -16.29 3.60 -11.39
C LEU A 79 -17.13 4.82 -11.04
N TRP A 80 -17.18 5.83 -11.91
CA TRP A 80 -18.02 7.01 -11.71
C TRP A 80 -19.51 6.64 -11.64
N MET A 81 -19.97 5.75 -12.53
CA MET A 81 -21.36 5.27 -12.52
C MET A 81 -21.68 4.47 -11.25
N PHE A 82 -20.74 3.67 -10.76
CA PHE A 82 -20.87 2.94 -9.50
C PHE A 82 -21.02 3.89 -8.32
N LEU A 83 -20.22 4.95 -8.28
CA LEU A 83 -20.17 5.91 -7.17
C LEU A 83 -21.14 7.11 -7.34
N LYS A 84 -21.92 7.17 -8.42
CA LYS A 84 -22.75 8.36 -8.77
C LYS A 84 -23.72 8.82 -7.67
N ASN A 85 -24.21 7.88 -6.85
CA ASN A 85 -25.16 8.16 -5.77
C ASN A 85 -24.48 8.31 -4.40
N ASN A 86 -23.16 8.10 -4.33
CA ASN A 86 -22.40 8.25 -3.09
C ASN A 86 -21.98 9.72 -2.93
N GLN A 87 -22.28 10.28 -1.76
CA GLN A 87 -21.81 11.62 -1.38
C GLN A 87 -20.89 11.47 -0.17
N PHE A 88 -19.68 11.99 -0.29
CA PHE A 88 -18.68 11.91 0.77
C PHE A 88 -18.45 13.28 1.41
N ASP A 89 -18.25 13.31 2.71
CA ASP A 89 -17.83 14.53 3.40
C ASP A 89 -16.43 14.95 2.94
N ALA A 90 -15.53 13.96 2.73
CA ALA A 90 -14.24 14.21 2.13
C ALA A 90 -13.73 13.04 1.27
N LEU A 91 -12.98 13.39 0.22
CA LEU A 91 -12.14 12.50 -0.58
C LEU A 91 -10.67 12.75 -0.21
N LEU A 92 -9.99 11.72 0.24
CA LEU A 92 -8.54 11.72 0.48
C LEU A 92 -7.85 11.20 -0.78
N ASN A 93 -7.42 12.11 -1.66
CA ASN A 93 -6.69 11.72 -2.87
C ASN A 93 -5.20 11.52 -2.54
N MET A 94 -4.88 10.33 -2.05
CA MET A 94 -3.54 9.92 -1.63
C MET A 94 -2.68 9.39 -2.81
N GLN A 95 -3.08 9.67 -4.05
CA GLN A 95 -2.36 9.25 -5.26
C GLN A 95 -2.07 10.45 -6.15
N THR A 96 -0.80 10.68 -6.47
CA THR A 96 -0.40 11.85 -7.26
C THR A 96 -0.49 11.63 -8.77
N ALA A 97 -0.64 10.38 -9.25
CA ALA A 97 -0.73 10.06 -10.66
C ALA A 97 -1.93 10.76 -11.34
N PHE A 98 -1.73 11.32 -12.52
CA PHE A 98 -2.75 12.04 -13.29
C PHE A 98 -4.07 11.25 -13.45
N ARG A 99 -3.97 9.92 -13.65
CA ARG A 99 -5.14 9.04 -13.71
C ARG A 99 -6.00 9.12 -12.46
N ALA A 100 -5.39 9.16 -11.28
CA ALA A 100 -6.13 9.26 -10.02
C ALA A 100 -6.81 10.64 -9.90
N SER A 101 -6.16 11.69 -10.39
CA SER A 101 -6.74 13.02 -10.47
C SER A 101 -7.99 13.03 -11.36
N ILE A 102 -7.96 12.37 -12.53
CA ILE A 102 -9.14 12.20 -13.38
C ILE A 102 -10.22 11.40 -12.66
N ILE A 103 -9.88 10.27 -12.03
CA ILE A 103 -10.85 9.48 -11.26
C ILE A 103 -11.54 10.35 -10.20
N SER A 104 -10.80 11.22 -9.53
CA SER A 104 -11.33 12.08 -8.48
C SER A 104 -12.39 13.09 -8.96
N LEU A 105 -12.46 13.41 -10.26
CA LEU A 105 -13.46 14.32 -10.81
C LEU A 105 -14.88 13.80 -10.64
N GLY A 106 -15.11 12.52 -10.89
CA GLY A 106 -16.46 11.92 -10.81
C GLY A 106 -16.84 11.47 -9.40
N ILE A 107 -15.96 11.63 -8.39
CA ILE A 107 -16.29 11.34 -7.00
C ILE A 107 -16.92 12.57 -6.35
N GLN A 108 -18.17 12.44 -5.89
CA GLN A 108 -18.87 13.53 -5.22
C GLN A 108 -18.39 13.64 -3.77
N ALA A 109 -17.61 14.65 -3.46
CA ALA A 109 -17.15 14.95 -2.13
C ALA A 109 -17.14 16.45 -1.86
N LYS A 110 -17.55 16.86 -0.65
CA LYS A 110 -17.53 18.27 -0.21
C LYS A 110 -16.11 18.81 -0.20
N TYR A 111 -15.19 18.02 0.34
CA TYR A 111 -13.77 18.35 0.37
C TYR A 111 -12.98 17.31 -0.43
N LYS A 112 -12.25 17.75 -1.44
CA LYS A 112 -11.28 16.93 -2.18
C LYS A 112 -9.89 17.32 -1.72
N ILE A 113 -9.26 16.46 -0.94
CA ILE A 113 -8.01 16.74 -0.25
C ILE A 113 -6.87 16.04 -0.98
N GLY A 114 -5.82 16.77 -1.31
CA GLY A 114 -4.61 16.26 -1.93
C GLY A 114 -3.36 16.58 -1.13
N PHE A 115 -2.22 16.12 -1.63
CA PHE A 115 -0.92 16.41 -1.04
C PHE A 115 -0.59 17.91 -1.04
N GLY A 116 0.27 18.30 -0.13
CA GLY A 116 0.86 19.62 -0.07
C GLY A 116 1.75 19.94 -1.28
N LYS A 117 2.25 21.16 -1.36
CA LYS A 117 3.00 21.68 -2.52
C LYS A 117 4.26 20.88 -2.84
N LYS A 118 4.98 20.39 -1.82
CA LYS A 118 6.25 19.67 -1.99
C LYS A 118 6.03 18.23 -2.51
N ARG A 119 4.90 17.58 -2.17
CA ARG A 119 4.60 16.19 -2.48
C ARG A 119 3.62 16.01 -3.65
N SER A 120 2.84 17.03 -3.99
CA SER A 120 1.94 17.01 -5.16
C SER A 120 2.74 16.84 -6.45
N ARG A 121 2.27 15.95 -7.33
CA ARG A 121 2.88 15.68 -8.65
C ARG A 121 1.77 15.64 -9.70
N GLU A 122 2.16 15.68 -10.96
CA GLU A 122 1.29 15.52 -12.13
C GLU A 122 0.03 16.42 -12.10
N GLY A 123 0.15 17.62 -11.55
CA GLY A 123 -0.95 18.58 -11.50
C GLY A 123 -2.09 18.25 -10.54
N GLN A 124 -1.92 17.32 -9.59
CA GLN A 124 -2.95 16.95 -8.62
C GLN A 124 -3.63 18.16 -7.97
N TRP A 125 -2.88 19.24 -7.74
CA TRP A 125 -3.36 20.46 -7.10
C TRP A 125 -4.52 21.15 -7.84
N VAL A 126 -4.69 20.89 -9.15
CA VAL A 126 -5.81 21.42 -9.96
C VAL A 126 -7.13 20.70 -9.62
N PHE A 127 -7.05 19.44 -9.20
CA PHE A 127 -8.18 18.54 -9.03
C PHE A 127 -8.69 18.45 -7.59
N VAL A 128 -8.07 19.19 -6.67
CA VAL A 128 -8.42 19.19 -5.25
C VAL A 128 -8.78 20.61 -4.79
N ASN A 129 -9.67 20.74 -3.81
CA ASN A 129 -10.06 22.03 -3.24
C ASN A 129 -9.45 22.27 -1.85
N ARG A 130 -8.70 21.29 -1.33
CA ARG A 130 -7.95 21.37 -0.08
C ARG A 130 -6.63 20.62 -0.24
N ARG A 131 -5.61 21.04 0.52
CA ARG A 131 -4.30 20.38 0.52
C ARG A 131 -3.81 20.24 1.95
N VAL A 132 -3.21 19.09 2.25
CA VAL A 132 -2.54 18.89 3.54
C VAL A 132 -1.30 19.75 3.63
N GLN A 133 -0.84 20.03 4.83
CA GLN A 133 0.45 20.63 5.06
C GLN A 133 1.54 19.57 4.82
N ASP A 134 2.60 19.94 4.10
CA ASP A 134 3.73 19.03 3.93
C ASP A 134 4.46 18.85 5.26
N PRO A 135 4.66 17.62 5.73
CA PRO A 135 5.50 17.37 6.90
C PRO A 135 6.96 17.75 6.61
N GLU A 136 7.70 18.06 7.66
CA GLU A 136 9.13 18.40 7.55
C GLU A 136 9.97 17.18 7.16
N THR A 137 9.58 16.00 7.61
CA THR A 137 10.26 14.75 7.33
C THR A 137 10.03 14.29 5.89
N PRO A 138 11.03 13.69 5.23
CA PRO A 138 10.88 13.16 3.87
C PRO A 138 10.13 11.83 3.84
N HIS A 139 9.88 11.17 4.98
CA HIS A 139 9.30 9.83 5.04
C HIS A 139 7.91 9.78 4.38
N VAL A 140 7.66 8.73 3.62
CA VAL A 140 6.43 8.58 2.83
C VAL A 140 5.20 8.49 3.73
N LEU A 141 5.29 7.73 4.83
CA LEU A 141 4.20 7.53 5.78
C LEU A 141 3.75 8.86 6.41
N ASP A 142 4.68 9.76 6.74
CA ASP A 142 4.35 11.07 7.32
C ASP A 142 3.52 11.92 6.35
N GLY A 143 3.83 11.81 5.04
CA GLY A 143 3.01 12.43 4.01
C GLY A 143 1.59 11.89 3.95
N PHE A 144 1.38 10.62 4.25
CA PHE A 144 0.03 10.05 4.37
C PHE A 144 -0.63 10.41 5.70
N MET A 145 0.11 10.41 6.81
CA MET A 145 -0.41 10.81 8.12
C MET A 145 -0.90 12.24 8.14
N ALA A 146 -0.30 13.13 7.36
CA ALA A 146 -0.75 14.51 7.20
C ALA A 146 -2.23 14.63 6.76
N PHE A 147 -2.79 13.60 6.11
CA PHE A 147 -4.23 13.57 5.81
C PHE A 147 -5.06 13.36 7.07
N ALA A 148 -4.66 12.47 7.96
CA ALA A 148 -5.36 12.24 9.23
C ALA A 148 -5.29 13.49 10.12
N ASP A 149 -4.10 14.11 10.24
CA ASP A 149 -3.92 15.35 10.99
C ASP A 149 -4.80 16.48 10.44
N TYR A 150 -4.84 16.62 9.10
CA TYR A 150 -5.66 17.65 8.45
C TYR A 150 -7.15 17.45 8.69
N LEU A 151 -7.60 16.19 8.74
CA LEU A 151 -8.99 15.87 9.08
C LEU A 151 -9.34 16.24 10.53
N GLY A 152 -8.37 16.24 11.44
CA GLY A 152 -8.55 16.46 12.87
C GLY A 152 -8.41 15.19 13.71
N VAL A 153 -7.85 14.13 13.15
CA VAL A 153 -7.47 12.93 13.89
C VAL A 153 -6.15 13.21 14.61
N PRO A 154 -6.08 13.11 15.94
CA PRO A 154 -4.86 13.41 16.67
C PRO A 154 -3.73 12.43 16.30
N PRO A 155 -2.44 12.84 16.41
CA PRO A 155 -1.33 11.97 16.15
C PRO A 155 -1.36 10.73 17.06
N ALA A 156 -0.98 9.58 16.50
CA ALA A 156 -0.85 8.34 17.25
C ALA A 156 0.51 8.29 17.96
N GLU A 157 0.52 7.89 19.24
CA GLU A 157 1.78 7.62 19.94
C GLU A 157 2.58 6.50 19.26
N MET A 158 1.87 5.48 18.78
CA MET A 158 2.41 4.39 17.99
C MET A 158 1.43 3.99 16.89
N LEU A 159 1.90 4.01 15.63
CA LEU A 159 1.13 3.49 14.51
C LEU A 159 1.20 1.97 14.49
N SER A 160 0.05 1.34 14.35
CA SER A 160 -0.05 -0.09 14.16
C SER A 160 -0.70 -0.39 12.81
N TRP A 161 -0.18 -1.40 12.13
CA TRP A 161 -0.80 -2.00 10.95
C TRP A 161 -1.41 -3.33 11.31
N HIS A 162 -2.55 -3.60 10.77
CA HIS A 162 -3.10 -4.94 10.82
C HIS A 162 -3.49 -5.35 9.39
N LEU A 163 -2.74 -6.30 8.84
CA LEU A 163 -3.11 -7.02 7.64
C LEU A 163 -3.86 -8.28 8.07
N ALA A 164 -5.07 -8.44 7.61
CA ALA A 164 -5.82 -9.66 7.86
C ALA A 164 -5.24 -10.77 6.98
N ILE A 165 -4.47 -11.66 7.57
CA ILE A 165 -3.92 -12.84 6.91
C ILE A 165 -4.87 -14.00 7.17
N SER A 166 -5.36 -14.64 6.11
CA SER A 166 -6.27 -15.79 6.23
C SER A 166 -5.56 -17.00 6.87
N ASP A 167 -6.34 -17.89 7.48
CA ASP A 167 -5.78 -19.12 8.04
C ASP A 167 -5.18 -20.01 6.94
N SER A 168 -5.76 -20.00 5.74
CA SER A 168 -5.20 -20.70 4.58
C SER A 168 -3.83 -20.18 4.18
N ASP A 169 -3.62 -18.85 4.19
CA ASP A 169 -2.31 -18.25 3.89
C ASP A 169 -1.28 -18.56 4.98
N ARG A 170 -1.72 -18.59 6.25
CA ARG A 170 -0.86 -19.00 7.37
C ARG A 170 -0.42 -20.45 7.24
N GLU A 171 -1.34 -21.35 6.93
CA GLU A 171 -1.01 -22.76 6.71
C GLU A 171 -0.10 -22.95 5.50
N TYR A 172 -0.36 -22.21 4.41
CA TYR A 172 0.49 -22.22 3.23
C TYR A 172 1.92 -21.75 3.53
N ALA A 173 2.08 -20.70 4.32
CA ALA A 173 3.39 -20.18 4.69
C ALA A 173 4.23 -21.18 5.51
N LYS A 174 3.58 -22.07 6.30
CA LYS A 174 4.28 -23.10 7.10
C LYS A 174 5.10 -24.07 6.26
N GLN A 175 4.80 -24.22 4.95
CA GLN A 175 5.56 -25.09 4.05
C GLN A 175 6.99 -24.59 3.81
N PHE A 176 7.24 -23.31 4.01
CA PHE A 176 8.53 -22.67 3.73
C PHE A 176 9.30 -22.33 5.02
N ILE A 177 8.60 -22.19 6.14
CA ILE A 177 9.14 -21.74 7.41
C ILE A 177 9.62 -22.93 8.24
N ASP A 178 10.86 -22.87 8.71
CA ASP A 178 11.37 -23.79 9.72
C ASP A 178 11.10 -23.21 11.12
N PRO A 179 10.23 -23.84 11.94
CA PRO A 179 9.88 -23.32 13.26
C PRO A 179 11.02 -23.46 14.29
N THR A 180 12.05 -24.26 14.00
CA THR A 180 13.18 -24.52 14.91
C THR A 180 14.35 -23.57 14.70
N ARG A 181 14.36 -22.83 13.61
CA ARG A 181 15.42 -21.89 13.22
C ARG A 181 14.89 -20.48 12.97
N LYS A 182 15.77 -19.50 12.96
CA LYS A 182 15.45 -18.19 12.41
C LYS A 182 15.20 -18.34 10.91
N ASN A 183 14.23 -17.60 10.38
CA ASN A 183 13.91 -17.59 8.96
C ASN A 183 14.29 -16.23 8.37
N LEU A 184 15.07 -16.23 7.27
CA LEU A 184 15.43 -15.07 6.48
C LEU A 184 14.73 -15.15 5.13
N ILE A 185 13.82 -14.22 4.87
CA ILE A 185 13.17 -14.10 3.57
C ILE A 185 13.93 -13.07 2.74
N ILE A 186 14.38 -13.47 1.56
CA ILE A 186 15.05 -12.60 0.58
C ILE A 186 14.15 -12.45 -0.64
N SER A 187 13.69 -11.21 -0.89
CA SER A 187 12.99 -10.82 -2.12
C SER A 187 13.95 -9.97 -2.98
N PRO A 188 14.68 -10.58 -3.92
CA PRO A 188 15.82 -9.93 -4.57
C PRO A 188 15.45 -8.97 -5.69
N CYS A 189 14.17 -8.92 -6.08
CA CYS A 189 13.72 -8.17 -7.24
C CYS A 189 12.78 -7.02 -6.88
N SER A 190 12.86 -5.95 -7.67
CA SER A 190 11.87 -4.88 -7.68
C SER A 190 11.20 -4.79 -9.05
N SER A 191 10.17 -3.93 -9.17
CA SER A 191 9.53 -3.67 -10.48
C SER A 191 10.48 -3.07 -11.53
N LYS A 192 11.63 -2.55 -11.10
CA LYS A 192 12.64 -1.89 -11.93
C LYS A 192 13.99 -2.55 -11.70
N ALA A 193 14.56 -3.14 -12.77
CA ALA A 193 15.82 -3.88 -12.70
C ALA A 193 17.00 -3.05 -12.16
N GLU A 194 17.02 -1.74 -12.43
CA GLU A 194 18.06 -0.83 -11.93
C GLU A 194 18.08 -0.65 -10.38
N LYS A 195 17.07 -1.19 -9.70
CA LYS A 195 16.97 -1.18 -8.23
C LYS A 195 17.36 -2.53 -7.62
N ASP A 196 17.55 -3.54 -8.44
CA ASP A 196 17.96 -4.85 -7.94
C ASP A 196 19.44 -4.80 -7.52
N TRP A 197 19.76 -5.48 -6.44
CA TRP A 197 21.14 -5.59 -6.00
C TRP A 197 21.87 -6.68 -6.77
N LEU A 198 23.18 -6.84 -6.59
CA LEU A 198 24.03 -7.77 -7.30
C LEU A 198 23.73 -9.22 -6.89
N VAL A 199 23.69 -10.12 -7.88
CA VAL A 199 23.41 -11.56 -7.71
C VAL A 199 24.37 -12.18 -6.70
N GLU A 200 25.66 -11.85 -6.84
CA GLU A 200 26.74 -12.38 -6.01
C GLU A 200 26.57 -11.97 -4.55
N ARG A 201 26.10 -10.75 -4.32
CA ARG A 201 25.89 -10.22 -2.96
C ARG A 201 24.72 -10.86 -2.26
N TYR A 202 23.64 -11.14 -2.98
CA TYR A 202 22.53 -11.92 -2.42
C TYR A 202 22.95 -13.33 -2.05
N ALA A 203 23.76 -14.00 -2.89
CA ALA A 203 24.29 -15.33 -2.59
C ALA A 203 25.21 -15.32 -1.39
N GLU A 204 26.10 -14.32 -1.27
CA GLU A 204 26.98 -14.14 -0.11
C GLU A 204 26.19 -14.00 1.19
N VAL A 205 25.16 -13.14 1.21
CA VAL A 205 24.27 -12.98 2.37
C VAL A 205 23.56 -14.29 2.71
N ALA A 206 23.07 -15.02 1.69
CA ALA A 206 22.40 -16.30 1.89
C ALA A 206 23.35 -17.35 2.50
N ASN A 207 24.59 -17.45 1.99
CA ASN A 207 25.61 -18.38 2.50
C ASN A 207 26.00 -18.07 3.95
N ILE A 208 26.23 -16.78 4.29
CA ILE A 208 26.49 -16.36 5.65
C ILE A 208 25.33 -16.72 6.58
N ALA A 209 24.09 -16.44 6.17
CA ALA A 209 22.89 -16.77 6.96
C ALA A 209 22.81 -18.28 7.21
N HIS A 210 23.04 -19.09 6.18
CA HIS A 210 23.04 -20.56 6.29
C HIS A 210 24.12 -21.07 7.27
N GLN A 211 25.35 -20.54 7.21
CA GLN A 211 26.43 -20.86 8.14
C GLN A 211 26.07 -20.55 9.61
N HIS A 212 25.20 -19.56 9.83
CA HIS A 212 24.64 -19.22 11.15
C HIS A 212 23.34 -19.97 11.48
N ASN A 213 23.06 -21.11 10.84
CA ASN A 213 21.88 -21.93 11.07
C ASN A 213 20.55 -21.19 10.86
N VAL A 214 20.51 -20.26 9.89
CA VAL A 214 19.28 -19.57 9.49
C VAL A 214 18.67 -20.28 8.29
N ASN A 215 17.35 -20.51 8.30
CA ASN A 215 16.61 -20.97 7.13
C ASN A 215 16.46 -19.83 6.14
N VAL A 216 16.98 -19.99 4.92
CA VAL A 216 16.95 -18.96 3.87
C VAL A 216 15.86 -19.30 2.86
N ILE A 217 14.96 -18.35 2.63
CA ILE A 217 13.80 -18.50 1.76
C ILE A 217 13.86 -17.39 0.70
N PHE A 218 13.94 -17.79 -0.58
CA PHE A 218 13.78 -16.85 -1.68
C PHE A 218 12.31 -16.70 -2.05
N CYS A 219 11.85 -15.46 -2.25
CA CYS A 219 10.49 -15.12 -2.63
C CYS A 219 10.53 -14.11 -3.78
N SER A 220 9.75 -14.36 -4.83
CA SER A 220 9.58 -13.43 -5.95
C SER A 220 8.23 -13.60 -6.63
N SER A 221 7.85 -12.64 -7.47
CA SER A 221 6.68 -12.80 -8.33
C SER A 221 6.91 -13.89 -9.41
N PRO A 222 5.86 -14.37 -10.10
CA PRO A 222 6.00 -15.34 -11.18
C PRO A 222 6.59 -14.76 -12.47
N ALA A 223 7.03 -13.51 -12.48
CA ALA A 223 7.62 -12.87 -13.65
C ALA A 223 8.94 -13.58 -14.03
N LYS A 224 9.09 -13.90 -15.34
CA LYS A 224 10.26 -14.64 -15.86
C LYS A 224 11.59 -14.04 -15.39
N ARG A 225 11.74 -12.72 -15.44
CA ARG A 225 12.95 -12.01 -14.99
C ARG A 225 13.28 -12.30 -13.52
N GLU A 226 12.27 -12.29 -12.66
CA GLU A 226 12.45 -12.48 -11.22
C GLU A 226 12.80 -13.94 -10.90
N LEU A 227 12.14 -14.90 -11.57
CA LEU A 227 12.47 -16.31 -11.44
C LEU A 227 13.90 -16.62 -11.93
N GLU A 228 14.33 -15.99 -13.04
CA GLU A 228 15.71 -16.11 -13.53
C GLU A 228 16.73 -15.50 -12.56
N MET A 229 16.39 -14.39 -11.92
CA MET A 229 17.24 -13.76 -10.91
C MET A 229 17.46 -14.71 -9.72
N VAL A 230 16.38 -15.26 -9.17
CA VAL A 230 16.45 -16.23 -8.05
C VAL A 230 17.27 -17.46 -8.44
N LYS A 231 17.08 -18.01 -9.65
CA LYS A 231 17.89 -19.14 -10.14
C LYS A 231 19.39 -18.81 -10.19
N LYS A 232 19.77 -17.61 -10.65
CA LYS A 232 21.17 -17.19 -10.69
C LYS A 232 21.76 -17.06 -9.28
N ILE A 233 20.99 -16.50 -8.33
CA ILE A 233 21.44 -16.40 -6.93
C ILE A 233 21.61 -17.78 -6.33
N THR A 234 20.62 -18.67 -6.49
CA THR A 234 20.64 -20.04 -5.98
C THR A 234 21.84 -20.84 -6.50
N ALA A 235 22.21 -20.64 -7.77
CA ALA A 235 23.37 -21.31 -8.37
C ALA A 235 24.72 -20.91 -7.76
N LEU A 236 24.79 -19.79 -7.04
CA LEU A 236 25.98 -19.31 -6.33
C LEU A 236 25.92 -19.61 -4.82
N CYS A 237 24.83 -20.23 -4.34
CA CYS A 237 24.75 -20.65 -2.94
C CYS A 237 25.45 -21.99 -2.72
N ASP A 238 26.15 -22.14 -1.58
CA ASP A 238 26.84 -23.37 -1.15
C ASP A 238 25.86 -24.42 -0.59
N PHE A 239 24.56 -24.12 -0.57
CA PHE A 239 23.49 -24.98 -0.06
C PHE A 239 22.22 -24.80 -0.93
N GLN A 240 21.20 -25.62 -0.68
CA GLN A 240 19.92 -25.49 -1.38
C GLN A 240 18.96 -24.63 -0.53
N PRO A 241 18.70 -23.35 -0.90
CA PRO A 241 17.72 -22.51 -0.26
C PRO A 241 16.28 -22.98 -0.48
N VAL A 242 15.37 -22.61 0.38
CA VAL A 242 13.93 -22.79 0.17
C VAL A 242 13.46 -21.84 -0.92
N ASP A 243 12.83 -22.36 -1.98
CA ASP A 243 12.33 -21.55 -3.10
C ASP A 243 10.79 -21.42 -3.03
N ALA A 244 10.33 -20.25 -2.62
CA ALA A 244 8.93 -19.83 -2.64
C ALA A 244 8.59 -18.91 -3.84
N SER A 245 9.50 -18.76 -4.81
CA SER A 245 9.36 -17.84 -5.93
C SER A 245 8.23 -18.26 -6.87
N GLY A 246 7.39 -17.31 -7.23
CA GLY A 246 6.23 -17.54 -8.10
C GLY A 246 5.11 -18.39 -7.46
N LYS A 247 5.26 -18.77 -6.20
CA LYS A 247 4.29 -19.61 -5.46
C LYS A 247 3.47 -18.79 -4.46
N THR A 248 3.89 -17.57 -4.16
CA THR A 248 3.18 -16.63 -3.29
C THR A 248 2.51 -15.58 -4.17
N SER A 249 1.20 -15.45 -4.07
CA SER A 249 0.39 -14.48 -4.83
C SER A 249 0.29 -13.14 -4.09
#